data_46b64613274d3b4d614a435377a3bd19
#
_entry.id   46b64613274d3b4d614a435377a3bd19
#
_cell.length_a   1.000
_cell.length_b   1.000
_cell.length_c   1.000
_cell.angle_alpha   90.00
_cell.angle_beta   90.00
_cell.angle_gamma   90.00
#
_symmetry.space_group_name_H-M   'P 1'
#
loop_
_entity.id
_entity.type
_entity.pdbx_description
1 polymer ?
#
loop_
_entity_poly.entity_id
_entity_poly.type
_entity_poly.pdbx_seq_one_letter_code
_entity_poly.pdbx_strand_id
1 'polypeptide(L)'
;EIALCVPAPKGEMNTYVMAAIQLLGVKEVYRIGGAQAIGAMAYGTKTIRKVDKIVGPGNIYVATAKKMVFGTVDIDMIAGPSEILIIADNAANPVFAAADLLSQQSMTSLRHPS
;
A
#
# COMPACT_ATOMS: atom_id res chain seq x y z
N GLU A 1 -18.02 -0.59 -3.94
CA GLU A 1 -17.22 -0.63 -5.17
C GLU A 1 -15.74 -0.43 -4.85
N ILE A 2 -14.86 -1.12 -5.56
CA ILE A 2 -13.42 -1.07 -5.37
C ILE A 2 -12.77 -0.62 -6.67
N ALA A 3 -11.93 0.41 -6.57
CA ALA A 3 -11.03 0.86 -7.64
C ALA A 3 -9.59 0.53 -7.24
N LEU A 4 -8.81 -0.03 -8.15
CA LEU A 4 -7.45 -0.45 -7.91
C LEU A 4 -6.47 0.36 -8.79
N CYS A 5 -5.44 0.92 -8.15
CA CYS A 5 -4.33 1.56 -8.85
C CYS A 5 -3.11 0.64 -8.83
N VAL A 6 -2.64 0.25 -10.01
CA VAL A 6 -1.49 -0.64 -10.18
C VAL A 6 -0.45 0.07 -11.04
N PRO A 7 0.72 0.40 -10.49
CA PRO A 7 1.78 1.00 -11.29
C PRO A 7 2.29 0.02 -12.34
N ALA A 8 2.52 0.51 -13.54
CA ALA A 8 3.07 -0.24 -14.67
C ALA A 8 4.26 0.52 -15.27
N PRO A 9 5.42 0.56 -14.60
CA PRO A 9 6.53 1.44 -14.95
C PRO A 9 7.13 1.18 -16.33
N LYS A 10 6.95 -0.04 -16.88
CA LYS A 10 7.37 -0.42 -18.24
C LYS A 10 6.18 -0.60 -19.20
N GLY A 11 4.99 -0.13 -18.84
CA GLY A 11 3.77 -0.33 -19.62
C GLY A 11 3.14 -1.71 -19.44
N GLU A 12 3.79 -2.63 -18.76
CA GLU A 12 3.29 -3.97 -18.51
C GLU A 12 2.83 -4.12 -17.05
N MET A 13 1.70 -4.75 -16.86
CA MET A 13 1.18 -5.10 -15.54
C MET A 13 1.64 -6.52 -15.18
N ASN A 14 1.98 -6.72 -13.91
CA ASN A 14 2.36 -8.03 -13.42
C ASN A 14 1.23 -9.05 -13.62
N THR A 15 1.53 -10.16 -14.28
CA THR A 15 0.56 -11.21 -14.63
C THR A 15 -0.14 -11.81 -13.40
N TYR A 16 0.59 -11.99 -12.29
CA TYR A 16 0.01 -12.52 -11.06
C TYR A 16 -0.97 -11.53 -10.41
N VAL A 17 -0.65 -10.24 -10.47
CA VAL A 17 -1.55 -9.18 -9.99
C VAL A 17 -2.81 -9.16 -10.86
N MET A 18 -2.69 -9.29 -12.18
CA MET A 18 -3.84 -9.34 -13.07
C MET A 18 -4.73 -10.56 -12.82
N ALA A 19 -4.12 -11.72 -12.58
CA ALA A 19 -4.87 -12.94 -12.23
C ALA A 19 -5.63 -12.77 -10.92
N ALA A 20 -5.02 -12.18 -9.89
CA ALA A 20 -5.67 -11.90 -8.62
C ALA A 20 -6.84 -10.91 -8.78
N ILE A 21 -6.66 -9.84 -9.55
CA ILE A 21 -7.70 -8.85 -9.86
C ILE A 21 -8.92 -9.53 -10.52
N GLN A 22 -8.66 -10.38 -11.50
CA GLN A 22 -9.70 -11.13 -12.19
C GLN A 22 -10.44 -12.09 -11.24
N LEU A 23 -9.71 -12.82 -10.41
CA LEU A 23 -10.28 -13.74 -9.43
C LEU A 23 -11.18 -13.03 -8.41
N LEU A 24 -10.77 -11.82 -7.98
CA LEU A 24 -11.52 -10.99 -7.04
C LEU A 24 -12.68 -10.21 -7.69
N GLY A 25 -12.79 -10.24 -9.01
CA GLY A 25 -13.87 -9.56 -9.73
C GLY A 25 -13.78 -8.03 -9.66
N VAL A 26 -12.59 -7.45 -9.46
CA VAL A 26 -12.40 -5.99 -9.46
C VAL A 26 -12.53 -5.47 -10.88
N LYS A 27 -13.49 -4.55 -11.09
CA LYS A 27 -13.82 -4.02 -12.43
C LYS A 27 -13.08 -2.76 -12.79
N GLU A 28 -12.72 -1.94 -11.80
CA GLU A 28 -12.02 -0.66 -12.01
C GLU A 28 -10.54 -0.81 -11.69
N VAL A 29 -9.70 -0.81 -12.72
CA VAL A 29 -8.25 -0.95 -12.58
C VAL A 29 -7.57 0.14 -13.40
N TYR A 30 -6.77 0.96 -12.73
CA TYR A 30 -6.05 2.08 -13.33
C TYR A 30 -4.55 1.82 -13.31
N ARG A 31 -3.89 2.01 -14.45
CA ARG A 31 -2.42 1.86 -14.58
C ARG A 31 -1.71 3.13 -14.12
N ILE A 32 -1.81 3.42 -12.84
CA ILE A 32 -1.20 4.60 -12.21
C ILE A 32 -0.73 4.22 -10.81
N GLY A 33 0.27 4.89 -10.29
CA GLY A 33 0.79 4.69 -8.93
C GLY A 33 1.42 5.96 -8.39
N GLY A 34 2.03 5.89 -7.21
CA GLY A 34 2.69 7.04 -6.59
C GLY A 34 1.73 8.10 -6.05
N ALA A 35 2.26 9.27 -5.75
CA ALA A 35 1.50 10.39 -5.19
C ALA A 35 0.38 10.87 -6.12
N GLN A 36 0.59 10.80 -7.44
CA GLN A 36 -0.39 11.20 -8.44
C GLN A 36 -1.65 10.32 -8.43
N ALA A 37 -1.51 9.02 -8.13
CA ALA A 37 -2.65 8.13 -7.95
C ALA A 37 -3.49 8.55 -6.73
N ILE A 38 -2.83 8.91 -5.64
CA ILE A 38 -3.48 9.40 -4.43
C ILE A 38 -4.27 10.67 -4.72
N GLY A 39 -3.65 11.66 -5.39
CA GLY A 39 -4.34 12.89 -5.78
C GLY A 39 -5.51 12.63 -6.72
N ALA A 40 -5.33 11.78 -7.73
CA ALA A 40 -6.40 11.44 -8.68
C ALA A 40 -7.60 10.78 -8.00
N MET A 41 -7.37 9.87 -7.07
CA MET A 41 -8.45 9.23 -6.29
C MET A 41 -9.11 10.18 -5.29
N ALA A 42 -8.33 11.06 -4.65
CA ALA A 42 -8.86 11.97 -3.62
C ALA A 42 -9.75 13.08 -4.21
N TYR A 43 -9.38 13.61 -5.37
CA TYR A 43 -10.09 14.74 -5.99
C TYR A 43 -10.94 14.35 -7.19
N GLY A 44 -10.68 13.20 -7.78
CA GLY A 44 -11.28 12.77 -9.03
C GLY A 44 -10.61 13.41 -10.25
N THR A 45 -10.74 12.77 -11.39
CA THR A 45 -10.31 13.25 -12.70
C THR A 45 -11.40 12.93 -13.74
N LYS A 46 -11.14 13.23 -15.01
CA LYS A 46 -12.06 12.82 -16.09
C LYS A 46 -12.21 11.31 -16.24
N THR A 47 -11.21 10.54 -15.80
CA THR A 47 -11.14 9.08 -16.00
C THR A 47 -11.13 8.30 -14.70
N ILE A 48 -10.72 8.89 -13.58
CA ILE A 48 -10.67 8.28 -12.27
C ILE A 48 -11.68 8.99 -11.38
N ARG A 49 -12.68 8.29 -10.91
CA ARG A 49 -13.68 8.86 -10.01
C ARG A 49 -13.08 9.14 -8.63
N LYS A 50 -13.60 10.17 -7.98
CA LYS A 50 -13.30 10.42 -6.56
C LYS A 50 -13.76 9.22 -5.74
N VAL A 51 -12.95 8.85 -4.74
CA VAL A 51 -13.24 7.76 -3.80
C VAL A 51 -13.49 8.29 -2.39
N ASP A 52 -14.14 7.49 -1.57
CA ASP A 52 -14.42 7.84 -0.17
C ASP A 52 -13.24 7.47 0.75
N LYS A 53 -12.49 6.42 0.39
CA LYS A 53 -11.36 5.92 1.18
C LYS A 53 -10.23 5.39 0.31
N ILE A 54 -8.99 5.71 0.68
CA ILE A 54 -7.77 5.22 0.05
C ILE A 54 -7.04 4.30 1.03
N VAL A 55 -6.80 3.07 0.59
CA VAL A 55 -6.07 2.06 1.37
C VAL A 55 -4.90 1.50 0.58
N GLY A 56 -3.90 1.03 1.25
CA GLY A 56 -2.75 0.33 0.64
C GLY A 56 -1.40 0.91 1.03
N PRO A 57 -0.36 0.11 0.90
CA PRO A 57 1.01 0.52 1.18
C PRO A 57 1.58 1.40 0.06
N GLY A 58 2.67 2.09 0.36
CA GLY A 58 3.40 2.87 -0.61
C GLY A 58 4.71 3.41 -0.05
N ASN A 59 5.49 4.03 -0.92
CA ASN A 59 6.73 4.71 -0.54
C ASN A 59 6.44 6.03 0.21
N ILE A 60 7.50 6.73 0.59
CA ILE A 60 7.40 8.00 1.32
C ILE A 60 6.53 9.05 0.58
N TYR A 61 6.56 9.08 -0.75
CA TYR A 61 5.76 10.01 -1.55
C TYR A 61 4.27 9.69 -1.46
N VAL A 62 3.91 8.40 -1.49
CA VAL A 62 2.52 7.93 -1.29
C VAL A 62 2.06 8.23 0.13
N ALA A 63 2.89 7.96 1.13
CA ALA A 63 2.57 8.25 2.53
C ALA A 63 2.34 9.74 2.77
N THR A 64 3.21 10.60 2.19
CA THR A 64 3.07 12.06 2.28
C THR A 64 1.78 12.53 1.56
N ALA A 65 1.52 12.02 0.36
CA ALA A 65 0.31 12.35 -0.38
C ALA A 65 -0.96 11.94 0.38
N LYS A 66 -0.99 10.74 0.96
CA LYS A 66 -2.11 10.29 1.82
C LYS A 66 -2.35 11.24 2.98
N LYS A 67 -1.28 11.68 3.66
CA LYS A 67 -1.36 12.65 4.75
C LYS A 67 -1.94 13.99 4.27
N MET A 68 -1.54 14.47 3.09
CA MET A 68 -2.03 15.74 2.53
C MET A 68 -3.50 15.72 2.15
N VAL A 69 -4.03 14.57 1.71
CA VAL A 69 -5.44 14.44 1.29
C VAL A 69 -6.36 13.97 2.42
N PHE A 70 -5.80 13.65 3.59
CA PHE A 70 -6.59 13.26 4.76
C PHE A 70 -7.57 14.38 5.16
N GLY A 71 -8.81 14.03 5.34
CA GLY A 71 -9.92 14.97 5.55
C GLY A 71 -10.69 15.34 4.26
N THR A 72 -10.07 15.25 3.08
CA THR A 72 -10.76 15.31 1.78
C THR A 72 -11.26 13.93 1.38
N VAL A 73 -10.49 12.91 1.72
CA VAL A 73 -10.77 11.48 1.57
C VAL A 73 -10.29 10.78 2.83
N ASP A 74 -10.93 9.68 3.21
CA ASP A 74 -10.45 8.84 4.31
C ASP A 74 -9.25 8.00 3.88
N ILE A 75 -8.39 7.64 4.83
CA ILE A 75 -7.22 6.80 4.60
C ILE A 75 -7.16 5.64 5.60
N ASP A 76 -6.40 4.60 5.31
CA ASP A 76 -6.17 3.47 6.21
C ASP A 76 -5.32 3.86 7.42
N MET A 77 -4.16 4.49 7.17
CA MET A 77 -3.23 4.95 8.20
C MET A 77 -2.29 6.03 7.69
N ILE A 78 -1.81 6.87 8.59
CA ILE A 78 -0.65 7.73 8.35
C ILE A 78 0.58 6.87 8.62
N ALA A 79 1.40 6.62 7.59
CA ALA A 79 2.60 5.80 7.75
C ALA A 79 3.56 6.43 8.77
N GLY A 80 3.80 5.69 9.84
CA GLY A 80 4.78 5.96 10.87
C GLY A 80 5.91 4.92 10.85
N PRO A 81 6.76 4.89 11.86
CA PRO A 81 7.69 3.78 12.08
C PRO A 81 6.92 2.47 12.12
N SER A 82 7.45 1.45 11.44
CA SER A 82 6.83 0.13 11.47
C SER A 82 7.13 -0.52 12.81
N GLU A 83 6.09 -0.92 13.52
CA GLU A 83 6.19 -1.74 14.73
C GLU A 83 5.61 -3.12 14.43
N ILE A 84 6.19 -4.15 15.03
CA ILE A 84 5.70 -5.52 14.90
C ILE A 84 5.37 -6.07 16.27
N LEU A 85 4.20 -6.67 16.38
CA LEU A 85 3.80 -7.47 17.54
C LEU A 85 3.66 -8.92 17.10
N ILE A 86 4.43 -9.81 17.73
CA ILE A 86 4.32 -11.25 17.51
C ILE A 86 3.58 -11.85 18.69
N ILE A 87 2.46 -12.49 18.40
CA ILE A 87 1.69 -13.27 19.38
C ILE A 87 2.03 -14.74 19.16
N ALA A 88 2.67 -15.37 20.14
CA ALA A 88 3.12 -16.73 20.07
C ALA A 88 2.76 -17.48 21.36
N ASP A 89 2.37 -18.73 21.24
CA ASP A 89 2.17 -19.64 22.37
C ASP A 89 3.38 -20.59 22.55
N ASN A 90 3.28 -21.50 23.50
CA ASN A 90 4.35 -22.46 23.79
C ASN A 90 4.63 -23.48 22.66
N ALA A 91 3.74 -23.58 21.66
CA ALA A 91 3.91 -24.43 20.50
C ALA A 91 4.63 -23.73 19.33
N ALA A 92 4.78 -22.41 19.41
CA ALA A 92 5.41 -21.63 18.35
C ALA A 92 6.92 -21.92 18.29
N ASN A 93 7.47 -22.01 17.08
CA ASN A 93 8.91 -22.17 16.88
C ASN A 93 9.62 -20.83 17.15
N PRO A 94 10.49 -20.74 18.18
CA PRO A 94 11.17 -19.48 18.53
C PRO A 94 12.10 -18.95 17.43
N VAL A 95 12.62 -19.84 16.57
CA VAL A 95 13.48 -19.45 15.43
C VAL A 95 12.67 -18.66 14.39
N PHE A 96 11.44 -19.06 14.12
CA PHE A 96 10.58 -18.34 13.20
C PHE A 96 10.14 -16.99 13.78
N ALA A 97 9.78 -16.94 15.05
CA ALA A 97 9.46 -15.68 15.72
C ALA A 97 10.64 -14.69 15.72
N ALA A 98 11.85 -15.19 15.96
CA ALA A 98 13.06 -14.38 15.88
C ALA A 98 13.35 -13.89 14.45
N ALA A 99 13.15 -14.73 13.43
CA ALA A 99 13.33 -14.36 12.02
C ALA A 99 12.34 -13.25 11.61
N ASP A 100 11.09 -13.33 12.04
CA ASP A 100 10.08 -12.30 11.76
C ASP A 100 10.44 -10.97 12.42
N LEU A 101 10.91 -10.96 13.67
CA LEU A 101 11.40 -9.75 14.35
C LEU A 101 12.58 -9.11 13.62
N LEU A 102 13.56 -9.92 13.18
CA LEU A 102 14.74 -9.43 12.47
C LEU A 102 14.42 -8.90 11.07
N SER A 103 13.45 -9.48 10.39
CA SER A 103 13.05 -9.01 9.05
C SER A 103 12.55 -7.57 9.06
N GLN A 104 11.84 -7.16 10.09
CA GLN A 104 11.36 -5.78 10.26
C GLN A 104 12.49 -4.82 10.64
N GLN A 105 13.46 -5.23 11.41
CA GLN A 105 14.60 -4.40 11.78
C GLN A 105 15.44 -4.01 10.55
N SER A 106 15.64 -4.92 9.60
CA SER A 106 16.34 -4.64 8.35
C SER A 106 15.61 -3.63 7.47
N MET A 107 14.28 -3.65 7.46
CA MET A 107 13.46 -2.68 6.73
C MET A 107 13.55 -1.26 7.33
N THR A 108 13.73 -1.14 8.63
CA THR A 108 13.85 0.14 9.33
C THR A 108 15.23 0.78 9.09
N SER A 109 16.30 -0.01 9.06
CA SER A 109 17.67 0.47 8.82
C SER A 109 17.89 1.01 7.40
N LEU A 110 17.16 0.52 6.42
CA LEU A 110 17.21 1.01 5.02
C LEU A 110 16.46 2.34 4.82
N ARG A 111 15.71 2.82 5.80
CA ARG A 111 14.91 4.05 5.71
C ARG A 111 15.59 5.29 6.31
N HIS A 112 16.75 5.16 6.91
CA HIS A 112 17.57 6.27 7.39
C HIS A 112 18.93 6.26 6.68
N PRO A 113 19.05 6.90 5.49
CA PRO A 113 20.37 7.32 5.03
C PRO A 113 20.83 8.43 5.98
N SER A 114 21.93 8.20 6.66
CA SER A 114 22.70 9.18 7.43
C SER A 114 23.16 10.33 6.54
#